data_08488c3e537f6aab47ebb38395ed8d31
#
_entry.id   08488c3e537f6aab47ebb38395ed8d31
#
_cell.length_a   1.000
_cell.length_b   1.000
_cell.length_c   1.000
_cell.angle_alpha   90.00
_cell.angle_beta   90.00
_cell.angle_gamma   90.00
#
_symmetry.space_group_name_H-M   'P 1'
#
loop_
_entity.id
_entity.type
_entity.pdbx_description
1 polymer ?
#
loop_
_entity_poly.entity_id
_entity_poly.type
_entity_poly.pdbx_seq_one_letter_code
_entity_poly.pdbx_strand_id
1 'polypeptide(L)'
;DSILLNHNNYPSTFTFNKKNALVLEDTIHNFDIYKLEKAMLPGDSLQLAFEVKNKPNTFLRINSNVKENGTFINNKVLFPSLGYASAGELRDDKIREKYELPKNELRPFPTDSTALGNTYISSDSDWIDFEATVSTSEDQIAIAPGYLQKEWIEDGRRYFHYKMDSKILNFYAFNSARYEVKKDTWNDVNLEIYYHKGHEYNLDRMLEGMKASLDYNSKYFSPYQHKQARIIEFPRTDGSFAQSFPNTIPFSEGVGFIADVDDSDKGGVDYGFAITVHELAHQWWAHQVIGADVKGATMLSESMSDYVKLKVLEHQHGKKKMRKYLKESLDEYLQGRTLEQKGESPLMYNDGQMYIHYKKGSLVFYALSDFIGEENLNAAIKKYVKKVKFQEPPYTTSIEMVDYIRQATPDSLKYVIKDMFETITLYKNRVVDVKSTELENGKYQVDIEFNVSKYRLSD
;
A
#
# COMPACT_ATOMS: atom_id res chain seq x y z
N ASP A 1 2.70 32.41 -8.37
CA ASP A 1 1.49 33.24 -8.45
C ASP A 1 0.30 32.50 -9.09
N SER A 2 0.51 31.27 -9.61
CA SER A 2 -0.55 30.43 -10.18
C SER A 2 -0.79 29.20 -9.35
N ILE A 3 -2.04 28.78 -9.23
CA ILE A 3 -2.47 27.54 -8.55
C ILE A 3 -3.16 26.68 -9.60
N LEU A 4 -2.67 25.48 -9.81
CA LEU A 4 -3.33 24.46 -10.60
C LEU A 4 -4.12 23.57 -9.63
N LEU A 5 -5.44 23.49 -9.86
CA LEU A 5 -6.37 22.70 -9.06
C LEU A 5 -6.98 21.63 -9.96
N ASN A 6 -6.70 20.35 -9.66
CA ASN A 6 -7.38 19.25 -10.31
C ASN A 6 -8.64 18.91 -9.52
N HIS A 7 -9.68 18.56 -10.23
CA HIS A 7 -10.95 18.17 -9.63
C HIS A 7 -11.55 16.97 -10.39
N ASN A 8 -12.49 16.29 -9.76
CA ASN A 8 -13.23 15.22 -10.43
C ASN A 8 -14.46 15.81 -11.14
N ASN A 9 -15.09 15.02 -12.04
CA ASN A 9 -16.31 15.39 -12.77
C ASN A 9 -17.54 15.59 -11.87
N TYR A 10 -17.36 16.13 -10.67
CA TYR A 10 -18.44 16.44 -9.76
C TYR A 10 -18.69 17.95 -9.74
N PRO A 11 -19.95 18.39 -9.65
CA PRO A 11 -20.24 19.80 -9.41
C PRO A 11 -19.51 20.28 -8.17
N SER A 12 -18.64 21.26 -8.33
CA SER A 12 -17.76 21.76 -7.29
C SER A 12 -17.69 23.28 -7.30
N THR A 13 -17.45 23.85 -6.12
CA THR A 13 -17.15 25.29 -5.96
C THR A 13 -15.87 25.44 -5.17
N PHE A 14 -15.03 26.39 -5.57
CA PHE A 14 -13.72 26.67 -4.97
C PHE A 14 -13.60 28.15 -4.61
N THR A 15 -13.10 28.42 -3.41
CA THR A 15 -12.90 29.79 -2.92
C THR A 15 -11.57 29.89 -2.17
N PHE A 16 -10.77 30.88 -2.52
CA PHE A 16 -9.52 31.19 -1.85
C PHE A 16 -9.65 32.44 -0.98
N ASN A 17 -8.99 32.47 0.15
CA ASN A 17 -8.96 33.66 1.03
C ASN A 17 -8.02 34.75 0.52
N LYS A 18 -7.28 34.56 -0.56
CA LYS A 18 -6.48 35.57 -1.25
C LYS A 18 -7.15 35.93 -2.57
N LYS A 19 -7.04 37.22 -2.96
CA LYS A 19 -7.60 37.71 -4.22
C LYS A 19 -6.96 37.00 -5.41
N ASN A 20 -7.79 36.45 -6.27
CA ASN A 20 -7.41 35.64 -7.40
C ASN A 20 -8.36 35.82 -8.58
N ALA A 21 -7.98 35.32 -9.73
CA ALA A 21 -8.81 35.21 -10.93
C ALA A 21 -8.67 33.84 -11.55
N LEU A 22 -9.77 33.22 -11.96
CA LEU A 22 -9.77 32.01 -12.79
C LEU A 22 -9.28 32.41 -14.19
N VAL A 23 -8.14 31.90 -14.62
CA VAL A 23 -7.51 32.22 -15.89
C VAL A 23 -7.63 31.10 -16.92
N LEU A 24 -7.87 29.87 -16.47
CA LEU A 24 -8.19 28.71 -17.31
C LEU A 24 -9.14 27.79 -16.56
N GLU A 25 -10.19 27.35 -17.25
CA GLU A 25 -11.07 26.26 -16.83
C GLU A 25 -11.04 25.19 -17.94
N ASP A 26 -10.54 24.00 -17.60
CA ASP A 26 -10.51 22.85 -18.52
C ASP A 26 -11.49 21.78 -18.07
N THR A 27 -12.69 21.81 -18.63
CA THR A 27 -13.76 20.85 -18.33
C THR A 27 -13.58 19.49 -19.00
N ILE A 28 -12.63 19.36 -19.94
CA ILE A 28 -12.31 18.09 -20.60
C ILE A 28 -11.36 17.27 -19.72
N HIS A 29 -10.34 17.92 -19.17
CA HIS A 29 -9.31 17.27 -18.36
C HIS A 29 -9.51 17.50 -16.86
N ASN A 30 -10.55 18.27 -16.47
CA ASN A 30 -10.96 18.53 -15.09
C ASN A 30 -9.90 19.22 -14.25
N PHE A 31 -9.38 20.33 -14.74
CA PHE A 31 -8.51 21.17 -13.96
C PHE A 31 -8.75 22.66 -14.22
N ASP A 32 -8.47 23.45 -13.20
CA ASP A 32 -8.55 24.91 -13.21
C ASP A 32 -7.20 25.53 -12.92
N ILE A 33 -6.92 26.70 -13.52
CA ILE A 33 -5.78 27.52 -13.14
C ILE A 33 -6.28 28.85 -12.58
N TYR A 34 -5.93 29.12 -11.33
CA TYR A 34 -6.18 30.37 -10.64
C TYR A 34 -4.90 31.18 -10.56
N LYS A 35 -4.94 32.46 -10.91
CA LYS A 35 -3.84 33.40 -10.74
C LYS A 35 -4.07 34.26 -9.52
N LEU A 36 -3.14 34.26 -8.58
CA LEU A 36 -3.16 35.14 -7.42
C LEU A 36 -2.72 36.55 -7.81
N GLU A 37 -3.35 37.57 -7.21
CA GLU A 37 -2.95 38.97 -7.41
C GLU A 37 -1.50 39.22 -6.92
N LYS A 38 -1.10 38.54 -5.84
CA LYS A 38 0.27 38.58 -5.32
C LYS A 38 0.81 37.14 -5.23
N ALA A 39 2.05 36.97 -5.69
CA ALA A 39 2.74 35.67 -5.55
C ALA A 39 2.90 35.32 -4.08
N MET A 40 2.80 34.02 -3.80
CA MET A 40 3.14 33.48 -2.48
C MET A 40 4.65 33.27 -2.38
N LEU A 41 5.19 33.55 -1.20
CA LEU A 41 6.58 33.31 -0.85
C LEU A 41 6.68 32.07 0.06
N PRO A 42 7.84 31.44 0.18
CA PRO A 42 8.06 30.37 1.16
C PRO A 42 7.64 30.81 2.58
N GLY A 43 6.81 30.01 3.23
CA GLY A 43 6.21 30.30 4.54
C GLY A 43 4.84 30.99 4.49
N ASP A 44 4.39 31.44 3.31
CA ASP A 44 3.01 31.94 3.15
C ASP A 44 1.99 30.82 3.22
N SER A 45 0.81 31.12 3.76
CA SER A 45 -0.34 30.22 3.79
C SER A 45 -1.47 30.71 2.87
N LEU A 46 -2.23 29.76 2.36
CA LEU A 46 -3.44 29.97 1.56
C LEU A 46 -4.54 29.06 2.10
N GLN A 47 -5.74 29.60 2.26
CA GLN A 47 -6.92 28.80 2.59
C GLN A 47 -7.72 28.57 1.30
N LEU A 48 -7.98 27.29 1.01
CA LEU A 48 -8.94 26.82 0.01
C LEU A 48 -10.17 26.28 0.72
N ALA A 49 -11.33 26.90 0.47
CA ALA A 49 -12.63 26.34 0.82
C ALA A 49 -13.26 25.74 -0.44
N PHE A 50 -13.87 24.57 -0.32
CA PHE A 50 -14.55 23.94 -1.44
C PHE A 50 -15.78 23.14 -1.01
N GLU A 51 -16.72 23.02 -1.93
CA GLU A 51 -17.87 22.12 -1.84
C GLU A 51 -17.86 21.22 -3.07
N VAL A 52 -18.03 19.90 -2.84
CA VAL A 52 -18.09 18.88 -3.88
C VAL A 52 -19.39 18.08 -3.70
N LYS A 53 -20.15 17.93 -4.78
CA LYS A 53 -21.43 17.19 -4.78
C LYS A 53 -21.32 15.93 -5.63
N ASN A 54 -21.17 14.78 -4.99
CA ASN A 54 -21.28 13.50 -5.66
C ASN A 54 -22.72 12.96 -5.47
N LYS A 55 -23.54 13.08 -6.51
CA LYS A 55 -24.89 12.50 -6.51
C LYS A 55 -24.89 11.21 -7.32
N PRO A 56 -25.24 10.05 -6.70
CA PRO A 56 -25.40 8.81 -7.43
C PRO A 56 -26.43 8.98 -8.56
N ASN A 57 -26.13 8.48 -9.76
CA ASN A 57 -27.11 8.42 -10.82
C ASN A 57 -28.21 7.42 -10.46
N THR A 58 -29.42 7.90 -10.26
CA THR A 58 -30.57 7.12 -9.77
C THR A 58 -30.98 6.00 -10.73
N PHE A 59 -30.63 6.11 -12.02
CA PHE A 59 -30.99 5.11 -13.04
C PHE A 59 -29.93 4.01 -13.20
N LEU A 60 -28.66 4.33 -12.95
CA LEU A 60 -27.52 3.41 -13.05
C LEU A 60 -26.74 3.41 -11.74
N ARG A 61 -27.30 2.86 -10.68
CA ARG A 61 -26.64 2.74 -9.35
C ARG A 61 -25.37 1.86 -9.36
N ILE A 62 -25.01 1.31 -10.50
CA ILE A 62 -23.98 0.27 -10.64
C ILE A 62 -22.56 0.79 -10.37
N ASN A 63 -22.30 2.09 -10.52
CA ASN A 63 -20.97 2.68 -10.38
C ASN A 63 -20.90 3.85 -9.37
N SER A 64 -21.77 3.87 -8.36
CA SER A 64 -21.69 4.88 -7.32
C SER A 64 -20.89 4.39 -6.12
N ASN A 65 -19.90 5.18 -5.69
CA ASN A 65 -19.18 4.95 -4.44
C ASN A 65 -20.06 5.20 -3.20
N VAL A 66 -21.19 5.92 -3.36
CA VAL A 66 -22.18 6.12 -2.30
C VAL A 66 -23.24 5.05 -2.42
N LYS A 67 -23.33 4.19 -1.41
CA LYS A 67 -24.25 3.05 -1.33
C LYS A 67 -25.27 3.25 -0.23
N GLU A 68 -26.40 2.57 -0.37
CA GLU A 68 -27.42 2.54 0.70
C GLU A 68 -26.90 1.90 2.00
N ASN A 69 -26.00 0.90 1.87
CA ASN A 69 -25.37 0.22 2.99
C ASN A 69 -23.99 -0.29 2.56
N GLY A 70 -22.93 0.41 2.95
CA GLY A 70 -21.54 0.04 2.59
C GLY A 70 -20.85 1.05 1.69
N THR A 71 -20.93 2.33 1.99
CA THR A 71 -20.16 3.38 1.31
C THR A 71 -18.69 3.29 1.69
N PHE A 72 -17.81 3.32 0.67
CA PHE A 72 -16.38 3.52 0.81
C PHE A 72 -15.90 4.53 -0.22
N ILE A 73 -15.30 5.65 0.23
CA ILE A 73 -14.78 6.71 -0.64
C ILE A 73 -13.45 7.21 -0.08
N ASN A 74 -12.39 7.15 -0.88
CA ASN A 74 -11.14 7.79 -0.52
C ASN A 74 -11.06 9.26 -1.00
N ASN A 75 -10.18 10.05 -0.37
CA ASN A 75 -10.03 11.46 -0.66
C ASN A 75 -9.63 11.74 -2.11
N LYS A 76 -8.81 10.91 -2.74
CA LYS A 76 -8.35 11.10 -4.13
C LYS A 76 -9.49 10.99 -5.15
N VAL A 77 -10.55 10.24 -4.83
CA VAL A 77 -11.73 10.11 -5.70
C VAL A 77 -12.68 11.29 -5.52
N LEU A 78 -12.76 11.84 -4.30
CA LEU A 78 -13.79 12.82 -3.95
C LEU A 78 -13.28 14.25 -3.98
N PHE A 79 -12.08 14.52 -3.44
CA PHE A 79 -11.62 15.89 -3.21
C PHE A 79 -10.67 16.38 -4.29
N PRO A 80 -10.58 17.73 -4.47
CA PRO A 80 -9.61 18.32 -5.36
C PRO A 80 -8.18 18.09 -4.88
N SER A 81 -7.23 18.12 -5.80
CA SER A 81 -5.80 18.07 -5.51
C SER A 81 -5.07 19.25 -6.16
N LEU A 82 -3.95 19.65 -5.56
CA LEU A 82 -3.14 20.77 -6.02
C LEU A 82 -1.94 20.26 -6.84
N GLY A 83 -1.55 21.04 -7.84
CA GLY A 83 -0.36 20.78 -8.64
C GLY A 83 -0.63 19.92 -9.87
N TYR A 84 0.45 19.51 -10.53
CA TYR A 84 0.38 18.76 -11.77
C TYR A 84 -0.06 17.31 -11.55
N ALA A 85 -1.07 16.88 -12.32
CA ALA A 85 -1.60 15.51 -12.24
C ALA A 85 -0.99 14.63 -13.36
N SER A 86 0.13 14.00 -13.08
CA SER A 86 0.81 13.06 -14.02
C SER A 86 -0.07 11.87 -14.44
N ALA A 87 -1.09 11.55 -13.65
CA ALA A 87 -2.06 10.51 -13.99
C ALA A 87 -2.86 10.80 -15.27
N GLY A 88 -3.00 12.06 -15.64
CA GLY A 88 -3.66 12.52 -16.88
C GLY A 88 -2.79 12.43 -18.13
N GLU A 89 -1.52 12.08 -18.01
CA GLU A 89 -0.63 11.98 -19.17
C GLU A 89 -0.95 10.76 -20.04
N LEU A 90 -0.68 10.95 -21.33
CA LEU A 90 -0.75 9.87 -22.31
C LEU A 90 0.32 8.82 -22.01
N ARG A 91 -0.09 7.59 -21.67
CA ARG A 91 0.80 6.53 -21.18
C ARG A 91 1.24 5.51 -22.25
N ASP A 92 0.50 5.40 -23.34
CA ASP A 92 0.81 4.45 -24.42
C ASP A 92 1.98 4.97 -25.26
N ASP A 93 3.10 4.26 -25.23
CA ASP A 93 4.34 4.68 -25.93
C ASP A 93 4.18 4.77 -27.45
N LYS A 94 3.32 3.93 -28.08
CA LYS A 94 3.06 3.98 -29.53
C LYS A 94 2.24 5.22 -29.90
N ILE A 95 1.29 5.59 -29.03
CA ILE A 95 0.50 6.79 -29.23
C ILE A 95 1.38 8.03 -28.97
N ARG A 96 2.25 8.00 -27.96
CA ARG A 96 3.24 9.05 -27.71
C ARG A 96 4.16 9.26 -28.89
N GLU A 97 4.70 8.18 -29.47
CA GLU A 97 5.53 8.22 -30.68
C GLU A 97 4.80 8.87 -31.85
N LYS A 98 3.49 8.57 -32.06
CA LYS A 98 2.66 9.20 -33.08
C LYS A 98 2.58 10.72 -32.91
N TYR A 99 2.65 11.22 -31.67
CA TYR A 99 2.62 12.65 -31.35
C TYR A 99 4.00 13.24 -31.08
N GLU A 100 5.09 12.54 -31.47
CA GLU A 100 6.48 12.96 -31.27
C GLU A 100 6.84 13.26 -29.81
N LEU A 101 6.15 12.61 -28.87
CA LEU A 101 6.41 12.71 -27.44
C LEU A 101 7.46 11.66 -27.01
N PRO A 102 8.31 11.97 -26.03
CA PRO A 102 9.24 11.00 -25.47
C PRO A 102 8.48 9.84 -24.80
N LYS A 103 9.12 8.68 -24.67
CA LYS A 103 8.55 7.56 -23.92
C LYS A 103 8.12 8.01 -22.52
N ASN A 104 7.00 7.46 -22.04
CA ASN A 104 6.52 7.78 -20.71
C ASN A 104 7.30 6.99 -19.66
N GLU A 105 8.05 7.69 -18.83
CA GLU A 105 8.57 7.17 -17.57
C GLU A 105 7.61 7.56 -16.45
N LEU A 106 7.05 6.58 -15.73
CA LEU A 106 6.10 6.84 -14.66
C LEU A 106 6.74 7.64 -13.52
N ARG A 107 8.00 7.37 -13.22
CA ARG A 107 8.75 8.03 -12.14
C ARG A 107 10.19 8.33 -12.52
N PRO A 108 10.74 9.43 -11.99
CA PRO A 108 12.17 9.73 -12.12
C PRO A 108 13.06 8.69 -11.42
N PHE A 109 14.35 8.70 -11.71
CA PHE A 109 15.30 7.87 -10.98
C PHE A 109 15.50 8.37 -9.54
N PRO A 110 15.75 7.46 -8.58
CA PRO A 110 15.91 7.83 -7.15
C PRO A 110 17.20 8.64 -6.87
N THR A 111 18.04 8.86 -7.87
CA THR A 111 19.22 9.76 -7.82
C THR A 111 18.89 11.19 -8.23
N ASP A 112 17.69 11.45 -8.74
CA ASP A 112 17.23 12.80 -9.06
C ASP A 112 16.80 13.52 -7.80
N SER A 113 17.66 14.38 -7.26
CA SER A 113 17.42 15.13 -6.04
C SER A 113 16.23 16.12 -6.14
N THR A 114 15.83 16.51 -7.34
CA THR A 114 14.69 17.42 -7.56
C THR A 114 13.35 16.72 -7.38
N ALA A 115 13.33 15.38 -7.50
CA ALA A 115 12.12 14.56 -7.37
C ALA A 115 11.85 14.07 -5.93
N LEU A 116 12.74 14.38 -4.97
CA LEU A 116 12.61 13.90 -3.60
C LEU A 116 11.66 14.74 -2.73
N GLY A 117 11.05 15.77 -3.28
CA GLY A 117 10.16 16.68 -2.56
C GLY A 117 8.75 16.13 -2.32
N ASN A 118 8.31 15.14 -3.11
CA ASN A 118 6.95 14.59 -3.04
C ASN A 118 6.97 13.10 -2.71
N THR A 119 5.90 12.63 -2.07
CA THR A 119 5.71 11.17 -1.88
C THR A 119 4.95 10.56 -3.04
N TYR A 120 5.13 9.28 -3.29
CA TYR A 120 4.38 8.57 -4.34
C TYR A 120 2.89 8.35 -4.01
N ILE A 121 2.49 8.57 -2.76
CA ILE A 121 1.09 8.47 -2.32
C ILE A 121 0.37 9.80 -2.44
N SER A 122 1.05 10.92 -2.08
CA SER A 122 0.44 12.24 -2.00
C SER A 122 1.42 13.28 -2.55
N SER A 123 1.22 13.68 -3.80
CA SER A 123 2.08 14.65 -4.50
C SER A 123 1.73 16.10 -4.22
N ASP A 124 0.55 16.36 -3.65
CA ASP A 124 -0.01 17.70 -3.43
C ASP A 124 0.11 18.18 -1.98
N SER A 125 0.61 17.34 -1.09
CA SER A 125 0.74 17.65 0.34
C SER A 125 1.73 16.71 1.02
N ASP A 126 2.41 17.23 2.02
CA ASP A 126 3.24 16.46 2.95
C ASP A 126 2.37 15.85 4.08
N TRP A 127 2.85 15.91 5.32
CA TRP A 127 2.10 15.50 6.50
C TRP A 127 1.06 16.55 6.87
N ILE A 128 -0.21 16.12 7.02
CA ILE A 128 -1.35 16.99 7.32
C ILE A 128 -1.89 16.81 8.73
N ASP A 129 -2.46 17.87 9.30
CA ASP A 129 -3.37 17.79 10.43
C ASP A 129 -4.76 17.44 9.92
N PHE A 130 -5.43 16.45 10.53
CA PHE A 130 -6.70 15.94 10.07
C PHE A 130 -7.78 16.03 11.15
N GLU A 131 -8.91 16.63 10.77
CA GLU A 131 -10.13 16.69 11.56
C GLU A 131 -11.34 16.65 10.63
N ALA A 132 -12.36 15.85 10.95
CA ALA A 132 -13.54 15.72 10.11
C ALA A 132 -14.81 15.49 10.95
N THR A 133 -15.90 16.12 10.52
CA THR A 133 -17.24 15.74 10.95
C THR A 133 -17.95 15.06 9.78
N VAL A 134 -18.34 13.82 9.97
CA VAL A 134 -19.05 13.01 8.97
C VAL A 134 -20.45 12.69 9.48
N SER A 135 -21.43 12.65 8.59
CA SER A 135 -22.79 12.26 8.95
C SER A 135 -23.38 11.27 7.95
N THR A 136 -24.26 10.43 8.45
CA THR A 136 -24.92 9.39 7.67
C THR A 136 -26.39 9.23 8.11
N SER A 137 -27.09 8.24 7.57
CA SER A 137 -28.42 7.87 8.07
C SER A 137 -28.35 7.49 9.55
N GLU A 138 -29.42 7.73 10.29
CA GLU A 138 -29.45 7.55 11.74
C GLU A 138 -29.12 6.12 12.21
N ASP A 139 -29.45 5.13 11.36
CA ASP A 139 -29.22 3.70 11.60
C ASP A 139 -27.82 3.19 11.17
N GLN A 140 -26.95 4.10 10.70
CA GLN A 140 -25.61 3.77 10.25
C GLN A 140 -24.51 4.36 11.13
N ILE A 141 -23.31 3.79 11.01
CA ILE A 141 -22.08 4.34 11.57
C ILE A 141 -21.26 4.90 10.43
N ALA A 142 -20.86 6.17 10.52
CA ALA A 142 -19.89 6.77 9.60
C ALA A 142 -18.52 6.85 10.25
N ILE A 143 -17.46 6.53 9.47
CA ILE A 143 -16.09 6.40 9.95
C ILE A 143 -15.17 7.25 9.08
N ALA A 144 -14.28 7.99 9.75
CA ALA A 144 -13.14 8.71 9.19
C ALA A 144 -11.87 8.37 9.99
N PRO A 145 -10.65 8.66 9.49
CA PRO A 145 -9.44 8.56 10.31
C PRO A 145 -9.54 9.37 11.60
N GLY A 146 -8.78 8.96 12.61
CA GLY A 146 -8.74 9.65 13.90
C GLY A 146 -9.63 9.05 14.97
N TYR A 147 -9.60 9.70 16.12
CA TYR A 147 -10.32 9.26 17.31
C TYR A 147 -11.65 9.97 17.40
N LEU A 148 -12.72 9.22 17.70
CA LEU A 148 -14.06 9.77 17.87
C LEU A 148 -14.06 10.73 19.08
N GLN A 149 -14.35 12.01 18.82
CA GLN A 149 -14.44 13.07 19.83
C GLN A 149 -15.88 13.24 20.32
N LYS A 150 -16.84 13.16 19.39
CA LYS A 150 -18.26 13.39 19.67
C LYS A 150 -19.13 12.64 18.66
N GLU A 151 -20.26 12.16 19.14
CA GLU A 151 -21.33 11.58 18.36
C GLU A 151 -22.66 12.22 18.78
N TRP A 152 -23.55 12.52 17.81
CA TRP A 152 -24.87 13.06 18.09
C TRP A 152 -25.85 12.80 16.94
N ILE A 153 -27.14 12.95 17.22
CA ILE A 153 -28.22 12.89 16.22
C ILE A 153 -28.82 14.30 16.12
N GLU A 154 -29.00 14.76 14.88
CA GLU A 154 -29.59 16.05 14.57
C GLU A 154 -30.28 15.95 13.20
N ASP A 155 -31.48 16.47 13.09
CA ASP A 155 -32.31 16.50 11.87
C ASP A 155 -32.40 15.15 11.13
N GLY A 156 -32.56 14.04 11.89
CA GLY A 156 -32.68 12.67 11.35
C GLY A 156 -31.38 12.13 10.74
N ARG A 157 -30.26 12.70 11.08
CA ARG A 157 -28.92 12.21 10.71
C ARG A 157 -28.07 11.97 11.94
N ARG A 158 -27.16 11.00 11.84
CA ARG A 158 -26.19 10.67 12.87
C ARG A 158 -24.82 11.22 12.47
N TYR A 159 -24.22 12.00 13.36
CA TYR A 159 -22.97 12.73 13.16
C TYR A 159 -21.86 12.15 14.00
N PHE A 160 -20.64 12.16 13.45
CA PHE A 160 -19.42 11.67 14.10
C PHE A 160 -18.30 12.68 13.85
N HIS A 161 -17.74 13.21 14.92
CA HIS A 161 -16.59 14.10 14.88
C HIS A 161 -15.31 13.32 15.20
N TYR A 162 -14.40 13.24 14.25
CA TYR A 162 -13.11 12.58 14.34
C TYR A 162 -11.98 13.58 14.29
N LYS A 163 -10.90 13.32 15.07
CA LYS A 163 -9.69 14.13 15.09
C LYS A 163 -8.46 13.24 15.27
N MET A 164 -7.42 13.46 14.48
CA MET A 164 -6.11 12.88 14.69
C MET A 164 -5.37 13.66 15.78
N ASP A 165 -4.54 12.96 16.56
CA ASP A 165 -3.63 13.55 17.56
C ASP A 165 -2.19 13.70 17.07
N SER A 166 -1.93 13.32 15.82
CA SER A 166 -0.66 13.44 15.12
C SER A 166 -0.91 13.65 13.62
N LYS A 167 0.08 14.19 12.93
CA LYS A 167 0.00 14.36 11.49
C LYS A 167 -0.07 13.01 10.77
N ILE A 168 -0.76 12.98 9.64
CA ILE A 168 -0.93 11.82 8.75
C ILE A 168 -0.61 12.22 7.32
N LEU A 169 -0.42 11.23 6.43
CA LEU A 169 -0.36 11.50 4.99
C LEU A 169 -1.72 12.03 4.49
N ASN A 170 -1.71 12.87 3.44
CA ASN A 170 -2.92 13.28 2.73
C ASN A 170 -3.51 12.10 1.92
N PHE A 171 -3.80 11.03 2.65
CA PHE A 171 -4.34 9.78 2.15
C PHE A 171 -5.29 9.20 3.20
N TYR A 172 -6.59 9.30 2.94
CA TYR A 172 -7.64 8.93 3.90
C TYR A 172 -8.95 8.57 3.19
N ALA A 173 -9.85 7.91 3.93
CA ALA A 173 -11.12 7.46 3.40
C ALA A 173 -12.26 7.67 4.39
N PHE A 174 -13.48 7.65 3.85
CA PHE A 174 -14.74 7.68 4.59
C PHE A 174 -15.51 6.40 4.31
N ASN A 175 -16.07 5.81 5.36
CA ASN A 175 -16.91 4.62 5.27
C ASN A 175 -18.23 4.87 5.98
N SER A 176 -19.32 4.24 5.51
CA SER A 176 -20.62 4.28 6.20
C SER A 176 -21.45 3.06 5.86
N ALA A 177 -21.97 2.40 6.90
CA ALA A 177 -22.94 1.30 6.78
C ALA A 177 -23.63 1.01 8.12
N ARG A 178 -24.58 0.05 8.10
CA ARG A 178 -25.19 -0.57 9.29
C ARG A 178 -24.24 -1.60 9.87
N TYR A 179 -23.16 -1.11 10.46
CA TYR A 179 -22.12 -1.98 11.00
C TYR A 179 -22.49 -2.58 12.35
N GLU A 180 -22.17 -3.87 12.52
CA GLU A 180 -21.84 -4.48 13.80
C GLU A 180 -20.35 -4.24 14.08
N VAL A 181 -19.94 -4.29 15.36
CA VAL A 181 -18.54 -4.00 15.73
C VAL A 181 -18.01 -5.07 16.66
N LYS A 182 -16.96 -5.75 16.24
CA LYS A 182 -16.16 -6.62 17.11
C LYS A 182 -14.98 -5.85 17.66
N LYS A 183 -14.81 -5.87 18.99
CA LYS A 183 -13.76 -5.13 19.71
C LYS A 183 -12.82 -6.09 20.41
N ASP A 184 -11.55 -5.70 20.44
CA ASP A 184 -10.48 -6.35 21.20
C ASP A 184 -9.41 -5.31 21.55
N THR A 185 -8.34 -5.73 22.20
CA THR A 185 -7.20 -4.87 22.55
C THR A 185 -5.88 -5.59 22.30
N TRP A 186 -4.86 -4.82 21.96
CA TRP A 186 -3.48 -5.24 21.93
C TRP A 186 -2.66 -4.20 22.71
N ASN A 187 -2.09 -4.56 23.86
CA ASN A 187 -1.53 -3.61 24.81
C ASN A 187 -2.49 -2.43 25.03
N ASP A 188 -2.04 -1.19 24.78
CA ASP A 188 -2.85 0.03 24.93
C ASP A 188 -3.56 0.45 23.62
N VAL A 189 -3.60 -0.44 22.60
CA VAL A 189 -4.23 -0.18 21.30
C VAL A 189 -5.60 -0.85 21.24
N ASN A 190 -6.63 -0.08 20.93
CA ASN A 190 -7.98 -0.60 20.66
C ASN A 190 -8.03 -1.21 19.26
N LEU A 191 -8.50 -2.44 19.14
CA LEU A 191 -8.72 -3.13 17.89
C LEU A 191 -10.21 -3.20 17.63
N GLU A 192 -10.65 -2.75 16.46
CA GLU A 192 -12.07 -2.77 16.09
C GLU A 192 -12.24 -3.31 14.67
N ILE A 193 -13.20 -4.21 14.48
CA ILE A 193 -13.64 -4.68 13.17
C ILE A 193 -15.09 -4.29 12.99
N TYR A 194 -15.36 -3.45 12.01
CA TYR A 194 -16.70 -3.03 11.59
C TYR A 194 -17.13 -3.92 10.43
N TYR A 195 -18.23 -4.64 10.58
CA TYR A 195 -18.66 -5.67 9.65
C TYR A 195 -20.18 -5.68 9.46
N HIS A 196 -20.64 -6.25 8.34
CA HIS A 196 -22.07 -6.44 8.10
C HIS A 196 -22.58 -7.68 8.84
N LYS A 197 -23.75 -7.55 9.46
CA LYS A 197 -24.41 -8.68 10.13
C LYS A 197 -24.53 -9.88 9.18
N GLY A 198 -24.07 -11.04 9.63
CA GLY A 198 -24.02 -12.27 8.85
C GLY A 198 -22.66 -12.55 8.20
N HIS A 199 -21.67 -11.66 8.37
CA HIS A 199 -20.32 -11.81 7.82
C HIS A 199 -19.26 -12.07 8.92
N GLU A 200 -19.63 -12.83 9.95
CA GLU A 200 -18.77 -13.10 11.12
C GLU A 200 -17.69 -14.16 10.89
N TYR A 201 -17.60 -14.77 9.70
CA TYR A 201 -16.82 -16.00 9.42
C TYR A 201 -15.35 -15.92 9.80
N ASN A 202 -14.69 -14.80 9.53
CA ASN A 202 -13.24 -14.65 9.66
C ASN A 202 -12.79 -13.61 10.71
N LEU A 203 -13.70 -13.08 11.53
CA LEU A 203 -13.38 -11.99 12.45
C LEU A 203 -12.28 -12.32 13.45
N ASP A 204 -12.29 -13.54 14.03
CA ASP A 204 -11.25 -13.98 14.98
C ASP A 204 -9.91 -14.12 14.29
N ARG A 205 -9.89 -14.66 13.09
CA ARG A 205 -8.73 -14.80 12.23
C ARG A 205 -8.11 -13.45 11.86
N MET A 206 -8.95 -12.47 11.54
CA MET A 206 -8.51 -11.09 11.26
C MET A 206 -7.96 -10.41 12.53
N LEU A 207 -8.60 -10.56 13.69
CA LEU A 207 -8.06 -10.05 14.97
C LEU A 207 -6.71 -10.66 15.32
N GLU A 208 -6.54 -11.97 15.11
CA GLU A 208 -5.27 -12.66 15.30
C GLU A 208 -4.19 -12.10 14.35
N GLY A 209 -4.54 -11.88 13.07
CA GLY A 209 -3.67 -11.22 12.09
C GLY A 209 -3.26 -9.81 12.50
N MET A 210 -4.20 -9.01 13.03
CA MET A 210 -3.90 -7.68 13.56
C MET A 210 -2.88 -7.75 14.69
N LYS A 211 -3.10 -8.60 15.69
CA LYS A 211 -2.18 -8.76 16.84
C LYS A 211 -0.81 -9.24 16.40
N ALA A 212 -0.75 -10.24 15.55
CA ALA A 212 0.51 -10.81 15.05
C ALA A 212 1.34 -9.79 14.25
N SER A 213 0.68 -8.96 13.43
CA SER A 213 1.35 -7.88 12.68
C SER A 213 1.86 -6.79 13.62
N LEU A 214 1.07 -6.37 14.63
CA LEU A 214 1.47 -5.40 15.64
C LEU A 214 2.66 -5.89 16.44
N ASP A 215 2.67 -7.15 16.88
CA ASP A 215 3.78 -7.77 17.60
C ASP A 215 5.07 -7.76 16.78
N TYR A 216 4.99 -8.23 15.52
CA TYR A 216 6.16 -8.33 14.65
C TYR A 216 6.76 -6.96 14.35
N ASN A 217 5.95 -6.03 13.83
CA ASN A 217 6.44 -4.71 13.42
C ASN A 217 6.94 -3.90 14.62
N SER A 218 6.24 -3.95 15.77
CA SER A 218 6.67 -3.23 16.99
C SER A 218 7.97 -3.78 17.56
N LYS A 219 8.16 -5.09 17.52
CA LYS A 219 9.41 -5.73 17.98
C LYS A 219 10.59 -5.37 17.08
N TYR A 220 10.41 -5.53 15.77
CA TYR A 220 11.53 -5.49 14.83
C TYR A 220 11.83 -4.12 14.26
N PHE A 221 10.86 -3.20 14.19
CA PHE A 221 11.08 -1.91 13.52
C PHE A 221 10.88 -0.71 14.45
N SER A 222 9.68 -0.41 14.87
CA SER A 222 9.38 0.71 15.76
C SER A 222 8.02 0.53 16.44
N PRO A 223 7.72 1.22 17.54
CA PRO A 223 6.39 1.20 18.13
C PRO A 223 5.30 1.61 17.16
N TYR A 224 4.11 1.06 17.33
CA TYR A 224 2.90 1.50 16.63
C TYR A 224 2.55 2.94 17.04
N GLN A 225 2.19 3.78 16.07
CA GLN A 225 2.03 5.22 16.30
C GLN A 225 0.63 5.64 16.78
N HIS A 226 -0.36 4.75 16.71
CA HIS A 226 -1.75 5.07 17.03
C HIS A 226 -2.27 4.29 18.24
N LYS A 227 -3.35 4.79 18.86
CA LYS A 227 -4.05 4.15 19.99
C LYS A 227 -5.20 3.24 19.56
N GLN A 228 -5.41 3.10 18.26
CA GLN A 228 -6.42 2.23 17.67
C GLN A 228 -5.97 1.70 16.30
N ALA A 229 -6.53 0.55 15.90
CA ALA A 229 -6.48 0.04 14.54
C ALA A 229 -7.86 -0.50 14.19
N ARG A 230 -8.42 -0.11 13.04
CA ARG A 230 -9.77 -0.48 12.64
C ARG A 230 -9.75 -1.13 11.26
N ILE A 231 -10.42 -2.26 11.14
CA ILE A 231 -10.79 -2.86 9.85
C ILE A 231 -12.26 -2.55 9.61
N ILE A 232 -12.58 -2.14 8.37
CA ILE A 232 -13.93 -1.70 8.02
C ILE A 232 -14.35 -2.38 6.73
N GLU A 233 -15.41 -3.17 6.81
CA GLU A 233 -15.95 -3.88 5.66
C GLU A 233 -16.55 -2.93 4.63
N PHE A 234 -16.28 -3.19 3.35
CA PHE A 234 -17.00 -2.60 2.24
C PHE A 234 -17.43 -3.66 1.22
N PRO A 235 -18.52 -3.42 0.46
CA PRO A 235 -19.05 -4.38 -0.51
C PRO A 235 -18.05 -4.68 -1.64
N ARG A 236 -17.96 -5.95 -2.05
CA ARG A 236 -17.13 -6.41 -3.19
C ARG A 236 -17.51 -5.79 -4.54
N THR A 237 -18.68 -5.14 -4.61
CA THR A 237 -19.08 -4.37 -5.79
C THR A 237 -18.21 -3.13 -6.03
N ASP A 238 -17.45 -2.68 -5.02
CA ASP A 238 -16.48 -1.59 -5.13
C ASP A 238 -15.04 -2.10 -5.35
N GLY A 239 -14.86 -3.40 -5.46
CA GLY A 239 -13.61 -4.08 -5.75
C GLY A 239 -13.27 -5.18 -4.74
N SER A 240 -12.32 -6.03 -5.11
CA SER A 240 -11.85 -7.14 -4.27
C SER A 240 -10.42 -6.84 -3.81
N PHE A 241 -10.29 -5.94 -2.83
CA PHE A 241 -9.01 -5.47 -2.28
C PHE A 241 -9.19 -5.01 -0.82
N ALA A 242 -8.08 -4.75 -0.16
CA ALA A 242 -8.01 -3.98 1.06
C ALA A 242 -7.06 -2.79 0.86
N GLN A 243 -7.16 -1.76 1.67
CA GLN A 243 -6.31 -0.57 1.57
C GLN A 243 -6.08 0.02 2.96
N SER A 244 -4.81 0.24 3.28
CA SER A 244 -4.41 0.80 4.56
C SER A 244 -4.38 2.33 4.51
N PHE A 245 -5.19 2.97 5.36
CA PHE A 245 -5.13 4.39 5.68
C PHE A 245 -4.69 4.57 7.14
N PRO A 246 -4.32 5.76 7.60
CA PRO A 246 -3.91 5.96 8.99
C PRO A 246 -4.96 5.41 9.97
N ASN A 247 -4.57 4.45 10.79
CA ASN A 247 -5.37 3.70 11.77
C ASN A 247 -6.72 3.12 11.29
N THR A 248 -6.95 3.05 9.98
CA THR A 248 -8.24 2.70 9.37
C THR A 248 -8.01 1.90 8.09
N ILE A 249 -8.52 0.69 8.02
CA ILE A 249 -8.26 -0.26 6.92
C ILE A 249 -9.59 -0.70 6.32
N PRO A 250 -10.13 0.00 5.30
CA PRO A 250 -11.21 -0.54 4.49
C PRO A 250 -10.82 -1.87 3.84
N PHE A 251 -11.70 -2.84 3.93
CA PHE A 251 -11.45 -4.22 3.56
C PHE A 251 -12.68 -4.80 2.82
N SER A 252 -12.49 -5.26 1.60
CA SER A 252 -13.60 -5.85 0.84
C SER A 252 -14.13 -7.12 1.49
N GLU A 253 -15.47 -7.23 1.54
CA GLU A 253 -16.14 -8.42 2.06
C GLU A 253 -15.60 -9.72 1.43
N GLY A 254 -15.31 -9.69 0.11
CA GLY A 254 -14.93 -10.87 -0.66
C GLY A 254 -13.53 -11.41 -0.37
N VAL A 255 -12.59 -10.57 0.08
CA VAL A 255 -11.22 -11.02 0.37
C VAL A 255 -10.98 -11.32 1.85
N GLY A 256 -11.87 -10.91 2.75
CA GLY A 256 -11.73 -11.13 4.18
C GLY A 256 -12.94 -11.77 4.82
N PHE A 257 -14.03 -11.04 4.90
CA PHE A 257 -15.16 -11.36 5.77
C PHE A 257 -15.90 -12.64 5.37
N ILE A 258 -16.19 -12.80 4.07
CA ILE A 258 -16.92 -13.96 3.51
C ILE A 258 -16.03 -14.88 2.68
N ALA A 259 -14.70 -14.69 2.75
CA ALA A 259 -13.77 -15.61 2.11
C ALA A 259 -13.89 -17.01 2.73
N ASP A 260 -14.00 -18.02 1.88
CA ASP A 260 -14.01 -19.41 2.32
C ASP A 260 -12.57 -19.85 2.63
N VAL A 261 -12.28 -20.07 3.92
CA VAL A 261 -10.98 -20.53 4.39
C VAL A 261 -11.15 -21.92 4.97
N ASP A 262 -10.73 -22.94 4.21
CA ASP A 262 -10.71 -24.33 4.65
C ASP A 262 -9.40 -24.67 5.37
N ASP A 263 -9.46 -24.72 6.70
CA ASP A 263 -8.32 -25.10 7.55
C ASP A 263 -7.83 -26.54 7.32
N SER A 264 -8.65 -27.41 6.72
CA SER A 264 -8.29 -28.78 6.35
C SER A 264 -7.48 -28.87 5.06
N ASP A 265 -7.58 -27.85 4.18
CA ASP A 265 -6.80 -27.76 2.96
C ASP A 265 -5.34 -27.40 3.25
N LYS A 266 -4.46 -28.39 3.14
CA LYS A 266 -3.01 -28.19 3.33
C LYS A 266 -2.37 -27.27 2.27
N GLY A 267 -3.01 -27.11 1.13
CA GLY A 267 -2.59 -26.24 0.03
C GLY A 267 -3.20 -24.85 0.08
N GLY A 268 -4.32 -24.67 0.77
CA GLY A 268 -5.07 -23.42 0.86
C GLY A 268 -4.31 -22.30 1.58
N VAL A 269 -4.52 -21.08 1.15
CA VAL A 269 -3.96 -19.86 1.75
C VAL A 269 -5.02 -19.20 2.62
N ASP A 270 -4.64 -18.86 3.85
CA ASP A 270 -5.47 -18.07 4.74
C ASP A 270 -5.41 -16.59 4.35
N TYR A 271 -6.25 -16.20 3.39
CA TYR A 271 -6.29 -14.82 2.90
C TYR A 271 -6.78 -13.84 3.97
N GLY A 272 -7.74 -14.21 4.81
CA GLY A 272 -8.25 -13.36 5.88
C GLY A 272 -7.16 -12.92 6.85
N PHE A 273 -6.34 -13.88 7.30
CA PHE A 273 -5.19 -13.61 8.15
C PHE A 273 -4.06 -12.89 7.37
N ALA A 274 -3.66 -13.43 6.21
CA ALA A 274 -2.50 -12.97 5.47
C ALA A 274 -2.65 -11.52 4.96
N ILE A 275 -3.82 -11.17 4.41
CA ILE A 275 -4.08 -9.80 3.93
C ILE A 275 -4.21 -8.84 5.12
N THR A 276 -4.82 -9.26 6.23
CA THR A 276 -4.86 -8.44 7.45
C THR A 276 -3.46 -8.09 7.95
N VAL A 277 -2.54 -9.06 7.96
CA VAL A 277 -1.14 -8.80 8.34
C VAL A 277 -0.47 -7.82 7.39
N HIS A 278 -0.69 -7.97 6.08
CA HIS A 278 -0.16 -7.08 5.05
C HIS A 278 -0.64 -5.65 5.23
N GLU A 279 -1.95 -5.44 5.31
CA GLU A 279 -2.54 -4.11 5.43
C GLU A 279 -2.14 -3.41 6.75
N LEU A 280 -2.04 -4.17 7.84
CA LEU A 280 -1.60 -3.57 9.09
C LEU A 280 -0.09 -3.24 9.08
N ALA A 281 0.73 -4.00 8.32
CA ALA A 281 2.14 -3.68 8.13
C ALA A 281 2.34 -2.33 7.42
N HIS A 282 1.40 -1.92 6.56
CA HIS A 282 1.42 -0.59 5.94
C HIS A 282 1.34 0.56 6.95
N GLN A 283 0.90 0.33 8.18
CA GLN A 283 0.98 1.36 9.22
C GLN A 283 2.43 1.76 9.54
N TRP A 284 3.41 0.90 9.20
CA TRP A 284 4.84 1.19 9.18
C TRP A 284 5.31 1.53 7.76
N TRP A 285 5.01 0.66 6.80
CA TRP A 285 5.50 0.69 5.41
C TRP A 285 4.56 1.46 4.47
N ALA A 286 4.33 2.67 4.77
CA ALA A 286 3.69 3.81 4.13
C ALA A 286 3.44 4.93 5.15
N HIS A 287 2.92 4.59 6.37
CA HIS A 287 2.46 5.58 7.33
C HIS A 287 3.51 5.99 8.39
N GLN A 288 4.64 5.31 8.47
CA GLN A 288 5.84 5.79 9.17
C GLN A 288 7.00 6.03 8.20
N VAL A 289 7.19 5.13 7.24
CA VAL A 289 8.22 5.21 6.20
C VAL A 289 7.55 5.39 4.86
N ILE A 290 7.66 6.56 4.29
CA ILE A 290 7.13 6.88 2.96
C ILE A 290 8.28 7.25 2.03
N GLY A 291 8.32 6.65 0.84
CA GLY A 291 9.32 6.93 -0.19
C GLY A 291 8.97 8.17 -1.03
N ALA A 292 10.00 8.81 -1.56
CA ALA A 292 9.85 9.81 -2.60
C ALA A 292 9.14 9.22 -3.83
N ASP A 293 8.51 10.06 -4.66
CA ASP A 293 7.86 9.63 -5.91
C ASP A 293 8.87 9.38 -7.03
N VAL A 294 9.71 8.37 -6.80
CA VAL A 294 10.78 7.94 -7.70
C VAL A 294 10.70 6.42 -7.94
N LYS A 295 11.43 5.91 -8.93
CA LYS A 295 11.56 4.46 -9.17
C LYS A 295 11.99 3.76 -7.89
N GLY A 296 11.40 2.60 -7.59
CA GLY A 296 11.65 1.85 -6.37
C GLY A 296 10.80 2.25 -5.16
N ALA A 297 9.97 3.30 -5.24
CA ALA A 297 9.12 3.74 -4.13
C ALA A 297 8.24 2.62 -3.57
N THR A 298 7.61 1.83 -4.44
CA THR A 298 6.73 0.72 -4.06
C THR A 298 7.45 -0.46 -3.41
N MET A 299 8.78 -0.57 -3.54
CA MET A 299 9.55 -1.54 -2.77
C MET A 299 9.49 -1.21 -1.26
N LEU A 300 9.51 0.07 -0.91
CA LEU A 300 9.50 0.52 0.49
C LEU A 300 8.16 0.26 1.20
N SER A 301 7.06 0.18 0.46
CA SER A 301 5.74 -0.11 1.00
C SER A 301 5.31 -1.56 0.75
N GLU A 302 5.06 -1.93 -0.48
CA GLU A 302 4.44 -3.20 -0.83
C GLU A 302 5.36 -4.40 -0.59
N SER A 303 6.63 -4.32 -1.03
CA SER A 303 7.57 -5.42 -0.79
C SER A 303 7.84 -5.63 0.69
N MET A 304 7.88 -4.55 1.46
CA MET A 304 8.10 -4.63 2.90
C MET A 304 6.89 -5.16 3.64
N SER A 305 5.67 -4.75 3.29
CA SER A 305 4.43 -5.28 3.88
C SER A 305 4.26 -6.76 3.55
N ASP A 306 4.58 -7.17 2.33
CA ASP A 306 4.57 -8.59 1.94
C ASP A 306 5.69 -9.41 2.61
N TYR A 307 6.88 -8.84 2.83
CA TYR A 307 7.91 -9.47 3.63
C TYR A 307 7.45 -9.72 5.06
N VAL A 308 6.87 -8.71 5.71
CA VAL A 308 6.28 -8.85 7.06
C VAL A 308 5.22 -9.95 7.07
N LYS A 309 4.31 -9.94 6.10
CA LYS A 309 3.28 -10.99 5.94
C LYS A 309 3.91 -12.38 5.92
N LEU A 310 4.93 -12.61 5.10
CA LEU A 310 5.60 -13.90 5.01
C LEU A 310 6.28 -14.30 6.33
N LYS A 311 6.93 -13.36 7.01
CA LYS A 311 7.58 -13.65 8.29
C LYS A 311 6.61 -13.92 9.43
N VAL A 312 5.52 -13.18 9.51
CA VAL A 312 4.44 -13.43 10.47
C VAL A 312 3.81 -14.80 10.22
N LEU A 313 3.52 -15.15 8.96
CA LEU A 313 3.03 -16.48 8.60
C LEU A 313 4.03 -17.60 8.98
N GLU A 314 5.34 -17.36 8.80
CA GLU A 314 6.36 -18.31 9.22
C GLU A 314 6.40 -18.49 10.74
N HIS A 315 6.32 -17.41 11.51
CA HIS A 315 6.28 -17.46 12.97
C HIS A 315 5.01 -18.17 13.48
N GLN A 316 3.87 -17.94 12.83
CA GLN A 316 2.58 -18.54 13.20
C GLN A 316 2.49 -20.02 12.85
N HIS A 317 2.96 -20.41 11.67
CA HIS A 317 2.71 -21.73 11.11
C HIS A 317 3.95 -22.62 11.00
N GLY A 318 5.13 -22.03 11.19
CA GLY A 318 6.43 -22.70 11.06
C GLY A 318 6.91 -22.81 9.60
N LYS A 319 8.23 -22.87 9.43
CA LYS A 319 8.94 -22.81 8.14
C LYS A 319 8.46 -23.87 7.12
N LYS A 320 8.03 -25.05 7.58
CA LYS A 320 7.54 -26.12 6.69
C LYS A 320 6.28 -25.73 5.92
N LYS A 321 5.41 -24.90 6.51
CA LYS A 321 4.16 -24.47 5.87
C LYS A 321 4.38 -23.32 4.88
N MET A 322 5.55 -22.68 4.89
CA MET A 322 5.83 -21.55 4.00
C MET A 322 5.89 -21.91 2.52
N ARG A 323 6.14 -23.21 2.20
CA ARG A 323 6.27 -23.64 0.80
C ARG A 323 5.09 -23.23 -0.08
N LYS A 324 3.86 -23.27 0.44
CA LYS A 324 2.65 -22.90 -0.32
C LYS A 324 2.62 -21.40 -0.63
N TYR A 325 2.89 -20.55 0.36
CA TYR A 325 2.90 -19.09 0.21
C TYR A 325 4.03 -18.61 -0.71
N LEU A 326 5.22 -19.20 -0.55
CA LEU A 326 6.38 -18.89 -1.41
C LEU A 326 6.15 -19.37 -2.85
N LYS A 327 5.50 -20.54 -3.03
CA LYS A 327 5.13 -21.05 -4.35
C LYS A 327 4.12 -20.15 -5.04
N GLU A 328 3.09 -19.71 -4.34
CA GLU A 328 2.10 -18.77 -4.86
C GLU A 328 2.77 -17.47 -5.36
N SER A 329 3.60 -16.86 -4.50
CA SER A 329 4.34 -15.65 -4.89
C SER A 329 5.27 -15.88 -6.08
N LEU A 330 5.92 -17.04 -6.17
CA LEU A 330 6.79 -17.39 -7.29
C LEU A 330 5.98 -17.60 -8.58
N ASP A 331 4.88 -18.33 -8.52
CA ASP A 331 4.02 -18.60 -9.68
C ASP A 331 3.48 -17.28 -10.25
N GLU A 332 2.99 -16.38 -9.38
CA GLU A 332 2.49 -15.08 -9.81
C GLU A 332 3.60 -14.14 -10.34
N TYR A 333 4.80 -14.18 -9.78
CA TYR A 333 5.95 -13.48 -10.35
C TYR A 333 6.27 -13.97 -11.77
N LEU A 334 6.34 -15.29 -11.95
CA LEU A 334 6.64 -15.89 -13.26
C LEU A 334 5.53 -15.60 -14.29
N GLN A 335 4.27 -15.63 -13.87
CA GLN A 335 3.13 -15.28 -14.71
C GLN A 335 3.20 -13.80 -15.13
N GLY A 336 3.36 -12.88 -14.17
CA GLY A 336 3.47 -11.45 -14.44
C GLY A 336 4.63 -11.13 -15.37
N ARG A 337 5.79 -11.76 -15.14
CA ARG A 337 6.96 -11.63 -16.02
C ARG A 337 6.71 -12.10 -17.46
N THR A 338 5.89 -13.14 -17.63
CA THR A 338 5.53 -13.65 -18.97
C THR A 338 4.64 -12.67 -19.74
N LEU A 339 3.82 -11.89 -19.04
CA LEU A 339 2.91 -10.90 -19.62
C LEU A 339 3.52 -9.51 -19.80
N GLU A 340 4.74 -9.29 -19.28
CA GLU A 340 5.42 -8.00 -19.31
C GLU A 340 5.87 -7.63 -20.74
N GLN A 341 5.50 -6.45 -21.20
CA GLN A 341 5.79 -5.95 -22.55
C GLN A 341 7.02 -5.04 -22.60
N LYS A 342 7.31 -4.31 -21.52
CA LYS A 342 8.41 -3.34 -21.44
C LYS A 342 9.71 -3.93 -20.92
N GLY A 343 9.70 -5.20 -20.49
CA GLY A 343 10.78 -5.86 -19.79
C GLY A 343 10.70 -5.68 -18.27
N GLU A 344 11.31 -6.62 -17.55
CA GLU A 344 11.38 -6.59 -16.09
C GLU A 344 12.34 -5.48 -15.63
N SER A 345 11.97 -4.75 -14.58
CA SER A 345 12.88 -3.81 -13.92
C SER A 345 13.57 -4.48 -12.71
N PRO A 346 14.80 -4.07 -12.35
CA PRO A 346 15.39 -4.44 -11.07
C PRO A 346 14.48 -3.99 -9.91
N LEU A 347 14.43 -4.77 -8.84
CA LEU A 347 13.53 -4.48 -7.70
C LEU A 347 13.73 -3.06 -7.14
N MET A 348 15.00 -2.66 -6.99
CA MET A 348 15.37 -1.34 -6.47
C MET A 348 14.92 -0.16 -7.35
N TYR A 349 14.65 -0.43 -8.64
CA TYR A 349 14.22 0.56 -9.62
C TYR A 349 12.85 0.26 -10.22
N ASN A 350 12.05 -0.56 -9.51
CA ASN A 350 10.71 -0.92 -9.98
C ASN A 350 9.85 0.32 -10.22
N ASP A 351 9.21 0.38 -11.38
CA ASP A 351 8.36 1.50 -11.80
C ASP A 351 6.89 1.07 -11.93
N GLY A 352 6.29 0.64 -10.81
CA GLY A 352 4.88 0.28 -10.74
C GLY A 352 4.51 -1.11 -11.24
N GLN A 353 5.48 -1.97 -11.54
CA GLN A 353 5.26 -3.35 -11.96
C GLN A 353 4.82 -4.20 -10.75
N MET A 354 3.53 -4.52 -10.67
CA MET A 354 2.92 -5.18 -9.49
C MET A 354 3.56 -6.53 -9.18
N TYR A 355 3.82 -7.35 -10.19
CA TYR A 355 4.45 -8.67 -10.02
C TYR A 355 5.88 -8.58 -9.45
N ILE A 356 6.55 -7.41 -9.61
CA ILE A 356 7.87 -7.16 -9.02
C ILE A 356 7.73 -6.77 -7.56
N HIS A 357 7.02 -5.68 -7.24
CA HIS A 357 7.02 -5.17 -5.86
C HIS A 357 6.24 -6.08 -4.90
N TYR A 358 5.13 -6.69 -5.30
CA TYR A 358 4.43 -7.65 -4.44
C TYR A 358 5.13 -9.02 -4.40
N LYS A 359 5.38 -9.61 -5.57
CA LYS A 359 5.73 -11.04 -5.64
C LYS A 359 7.25 -11.28 -5.58
N LYS A 360 8.02 -10.69 -6.50
CA LYS A 360 9.48 -10.77 -6.45
C LYS A 360 10.03 -10.12 -5.18
N GLY A 361 9.52 -8.95 -4.80
CA GLY A 361 10.00 -8.21 -3.62
C GLY A 361 9.89 -9.03 -2.34
N SER A 362 8.72 -9.62 -2.07
CA SER A 362 8.53 -10.48 -0.88
C SER A 362 9.49 -11.66 -0.86
N LEU A 363 9.67 -12.33 -2.01
CA LEU A 363 10.59 -13.47 -2.14
C LEU A 363 12.05 -13.04 -1.92
N VAL A 364 12.44 -11.87 -2.43
CA VAL A 364 13.80 -11.33 -2.28
C VAL A 364 14.11 -11.06 -0.81
N PHE A 365 13.25 -10.35 -0.09
CA PHE A 365 13.46 -10.07 1.34
C PHE A 365 13.41 -11.35 2.17
N TYR A 366 12.49 -12.28 1.87
CA TYR A 366 12.40 -13.56 2.56
C TYR A 366 13.67 -14.40 2.34
N ALA A 367 14.15 -14.52 1.10
CA ALA A 367 15.39 -15.22 0.78
C ALA A 367 16.61 -14.54 1.43
N LEU A 368 16.67 -13.21 1.43
CA LEU A 368 17.75 -12.48 2.08
C LEU A 368 17.77 -12.75 3.60
N SER A 369 16.60 -12.85 4.23
CA SER A 369 16.52 -13.22 5.64
C SER A 369 17.07 -14.63 5.94
N ASP A 370 16.99 -15.55 4.96
CA ASP A 370 17.65 -16.86 5.05
C ASP A 370 19.18 -16.78 4.85
N PHE A 371 19.66 -15.89 3.95
CA PHE A 371 21.10 -15.76 3.66
C PHE A 371 21.88 -15.11 4.82
N ILE A 372 21.35 -14.03 5.39
CA ILE A 372 22.08 -13.22 6.40
C ILE A 372 21.51 -13.35 7.81
N GLY A 373 20.42 -14.09 7.97
CA GLY A 373 19.66 -14.21 9.21
C GLY A 373 18.59 -13.11 9.38
N GLU A 374 17.38 -13.49 9.83
CA GLU A 374 16.26 -12.57 10.05
C GLU A 374 16.61 -11.43 11.01
N GLU A 375 17.25 -11.74 12.14
CA GLU A 375 17.62 -10.76 13.15
C GLU A 375 18.60 -9.71 12.58
N ASN A 376 19.57 -10.12 11.76
CA ASN A 376 20.54 -9.22 11.14
C ASN A 376 19.86 -8.32 10.10
N LEU A 377 19.00 -8.88 9.24
CA LEU A 377 18.25 -8.11 8.26
C LEU A 377 17.34 -7.09 8.96
N ASN A 378 16.54 -7.55 9.92
CA ASN A 378 15.62 -6.67 10.64
C ASN A 378 16.34 -5.61 11.47
N ALA A 379 17.52 -5.90 12.01
CA ALA A 379 18.34 -4.90 12.71
C ALA A 379 18.84 -3.80 11.76
N ALA A 380 19.21 -4.14 10.51
CA ALA A 380 19.58 -3.16 9.50
C ALA A 380 18.38 -2.28 9.11
N ILE A 381 17.25 -2.91 8.86
CA ILE A 381 15.99 -2.23 8.53
C ILE A 381 15.54 -1.33 9.68
N LYS A 382 15.67 -1.77 10.94
CA LYS A 382 15.36 -0.96 12.12
C LYS A 382 16.19 0.32 12.19
N LYS A 383 17.49 0.25 11.85
CA LYS A 383 18.36 1.44 11.78
C LYS A 383 17.88 2.42 10.70
N TYR A 384 17.51 1.89 9.53
CA TYR A 384 16.92 2.68 8.45
C TYR A 384 15.62 3.35 8.91
N VAL A 385 14.64 2.59 9.43
CA VAL A 385 13.37 3.13 9.95
C VAL A 385 13.61 4.22 11.00
N LYS A 386 14.54 4.02 11.93
CA LYS A 386 14.87 5.02 12.94
C LYS A 386 15.31 6.36 12.32
N LYS A 387 15.97 6.33 11.17
CA LYS A 387 16.43 7.53 10.46
C LYS A 387 15.29 8.23 9.72
N VAL A 388 14.44 7.46 9.04
CA VAL A 388 13.53 8.01 8.00
C VAL A 388 12.06 8.03 8.38
N LYS A 389 11.66 7.46 9.53
CA LYS A 389 10.25 7.48 9.94
C LYS A 389 9.78 8.91 10.18
N PHE A 390 8.59 9.21 9.65
CA PHE A 390 7.96 10.53 9.71
C PHE A 390 8.85 11.66 9.14
N GLN A 391 9.67 11.31 8.14
CA GLN A 391 10.57 12.25 7.50
C GLN A 391 9.77 13.30 6.72
N GLU A 392 10.18 14.57 6.87
CA GLU A 392 9.79 15.67 5.98
C GLU A 392 10.67 15.63 4.72
N PRO A 393 10.30 16.34 3.63
CA PRO A 393 11.15 16.39 2.44
C PRO A 393 12.60 16.84 2.73
N PRO A 394 13.59 16.29 2.06
CA PRO A 394 13.52 15.28 0.98
C PRO A 394 13.24 13.88 1.51
N TYR A 395 12.34 13.17 0.82
CA TYR A 395 11.94 11.83 1.24
C TYR A 395 12.97 10.77 0.88
N THR A 396 12.96 9.66 1.63
CA THR A 396 13.85 8.51 1.43
C THR A 396 13.59 7.77 0.13
N THR A 397 14.55 6.93 -0.30
CA THR A 397 14.48 6.12 -1.51
C THR A 397 14.83 4.66 -1.24
N SER A 398 14.53 3.79 -2.20
CA SER A 398 14.93 2.38 -2.19
C SER A 398 16.46 2.19 -2.10
N ILE A 399 17.24 3.09 -2.71
CA ILE A 399 18.72 3.05 -2.64
C ILE A 399 19.18 3.16 -1.20
N GLU A 400 18.64 4.12 -0.45
CA GLU A 400 19.01 4.33 0.95
C GLU A 400 18.72 3.08 1.80
N MET A 401 17.54 2.46 1.65
CA MET A 401 17.22 1.20 2.36
C MET A 401 18.20 0.09 2.01
N VAL A 402 18.47 -0.12 0.71
CA VAL A 402 19.39 -1.18 0.25
C VAL A 402 20.79 -0.95 0.76
N ASP A 403 21.25 0.30 0.91
CA ASP A 403 22.56 0.61 1.47
C ASP A 403 22.67 0.24 2.95
N TYR A 404 21.63 0.44 3.76
CA TYR A 404 21.59 -0.06 5.15
C TYR A 404 21.69 -1.58 5.20
N ILE A 405 20.98 -2.29 4.31
CA ILE A 405 21.02 -3.74 4.20
C ILE A 405 22.40 -4.20 3.75
N ARG A 406 23.00 -3.55 2.76
CA ARG A 406 24.35 -3.85 2.24
C ARG A 406 25.44 -3.73 3.31
N GLN A 407 25.34 -2.70 4.17
CA GLN A 407 26.27 -2.50 5.28
C GLN A 407 26.19 -3.62 6.32
N ALA A 408 25.02 -4.22 6.52
CA ALA A 408 24.82 -5.34 7.44
C ALA A 408 25.11 -6.72 6.81
N THR A 409 25.30 -6.78 5.50
CA THR A 409 25.53 -8.01 4.76
C THR A 409 27.03 -8.36 4.80
N PRO A 410 27.42 -9.60 5.18
CA PRO A 410 28.79 -10.05 5.13
C PRO A 410 29.41 -9.89 3.74
N ASP A 411 30.69 -9.56 3.65
CA ASP A 411 31.39 -9.30 2.38
C ASP A 411 31.26 -10.44 1.39
N SER A 412 31.32 -11.68 1.86
CA SER A 412 31.16 -12.89 1.05
C SER A 412 29.76 -13.04 0.43
N LEU A 413 28.76 -12.32 0.94
CA LEU A 413 27.37 -12.37 0.49
C LEU A 413 26.91 -11.07 -0.18
N LYS A 414 27.74 -10.05 -0.31
CA LYS A 414 27.37 -8.76 -0.95
C LYS A 414 26.92 -8.92 -2.40
N TYR A 415 27.40 -9.95 -3.09
CA TYR A 415 26.94 -10.26 -4.46
C TYR A 415 25.43 -10.56 -4.52
N VAL A 416 24.85 -11.07 -3.42
CA VAL A 416 23.41 -11.36 -3.32
C VAL A 416 22.59 -10.07 -3.40
N ILE A 417 23.08 -8.98 -2.80
CA ILE A 417 22.41 -7.67 -2.90
C ILE A 417 22.34 -7.22 -4.35
N LYS A 418 23.46 -7.30 -5.09
CA LYS A 418 23.49 -6.95 -6.50
C LYS A 418 22.52 -7.81 -7.32
N ASP A 419 22.52 -9.13 -7.10
CA ASP A 419 21.69 -10.06 -7.84
C ASP A 419 20.19 -9.90 -7.58
N MET A 420 19.81 -9.55 -6.36
CA MET A 420 18.40 -9.52 -5.94
C MET A 420 17.75 -8.14 -6.11
N PHE A 421 18.51 -7.06 -5.91
CA PHE A 421 17.96 -5.71 -5.90
C PHE A 421 18.33 -4.88 -7.12
N GLU A 422 19.59 -4.99 -7.62
CA GLU A 422 20.15 -4.04 -8.56
C GLU A 422 20.14 -4.54 -10.02
N THR A 423 20.01 -5.85 -10.22
CA THR A 423 20.06 -6.48 -11.54
C THR A 423 18.92 -7.47 -11.72
N ILE A 424 18.64 -7.78 -12.99
CA ILE A 424 17.74 -8.89 -13.32
C ILE A 424 18.59 -10.13 -13.45
N THR A 425 18.60 -10.96 -12.40
CA THR A 425 19.38 -12.20 -12.34
C THR A 425 18.46 -13.39 -12.49
N LEU A 426 18.76 -14.25 -13.44
CA LEU A 426 17.98 -15.44 -13.77
C LEU A 426 18.81 -16.70 -13.63
N TYR A 427 18.16 -17.81 -13.34
CA TYR A 427 18.76 -19.13 -13.22
C TYR A 427 18.11 -20.10 -14.19
N LYS A 428 18.91 -20.86 -14.90
CA LYS A 428 18.47 -22.03 -15.67
C LYS A 428 18.90 -23.27 -14.93
N ASN A 429 17.93 -23.86 -14.24
CA ASN A 429 18.14 -25.11 -13.49
C ASN A 429 17.53 -26.26 -14.29
N ARG A 430 18.34 -27.27 -14.58
CA ARG A 430 17.88 -28.46 -15.31
C ARG A 430 18.36 -29.71 -14.60
N VAL A 431 17.45 -30.61 -14.28
CA VAL A 431 17.78 -31.95 -13.87
C VAL A 431 18.31 -32.71 -15.09
N VAL A 432 19.49 -33.30 -14.97
CA VAL A 432 20.18 -34.04 -16.04
C VAL A 432 19.93 -35.54 -15.85
N ASP A 433 20.09 -36.02 -14.62
CA ASP A 433 19.91 -37.44 -14.27
C ASP A 433 19.35 -37.58 -12.86
N VAL A 434 18.59 -38.64 -12.63
CA VAL A 434 18.04 -38.99 -11.30
C VAL A 434 18.19 -40.51 -11.13
N LYS A 435 18.90 -40.94 -10.05
CA LYS A 435 19.04 -42.32 -9.66
C LYS A 435 18.37 -42.52 -8.29
N SER A 436 17.63 -43.61 -8.16
CA SER A 436 16.99 -43.98 -6.90
C SER A 436 17.45 -45.37 -6.52
N THR A 437 17.93 -45.52 -5.28
CA THR A 437 18.38 -46.79 -4.72
C THR A 437 17.62 -47.07 -3.43
N GLU A 438 16.98 -48.21 -3.34
CA GLU A 438 16.27 -48.63 -2.11
C GLU A 438 17.31 -49.04 -1.05
N LEU A 439 17.10 -48.55 0.18
CA LEU A 439 17.94 -48.86 1.35
C LEU A 439 17.28 -49.95 2.21
N GLU A 440 18.10 -50.65 3.00
CA GLU A 440 17.66 -51.73 3.88
C GLU A 440 16.56 -51.37 4.89
N ASN A 441 16.38 -50.07 5.18
CA ASN A 441 15.36 -49.52 6.08
C ASN A 441 14.04 -49.14 5.38
N GLY A 442 13.85 -49.53 4.12
CA GLY A 442 12.67 -49.19 3.30
C GLY A 442 12.61 -47.75 2.87
N LYS A 443 13.70 -46.98 3.02
CA LYS A 443 13.84 -45.63 2.47
C LYS A 443 14.59 -45.67 1.13
N TYR A 444 14.52 -44.59 0.39
CA TYR A 444 15.21 -44.46 -0.87
C TYR A 444 16.30 -43.39 -0.76
N GLN A 445 17.50 -43.70 -1.22
CA GLN A 445 18.50 -42.68 -1.58
C GLN A 445 18.20 -42.23 -2.98
N VAL A 446 18.11 -40.89 -3.15
CA VAL A 446 17.87 -40.26 -4.46
C VAL A 446 19.06 -39.36 -4.78
N ASP A 447 19.82 -39.76 -5.79
CA ASP A 447 20.94 -38.97 -6.34
C ASP A 447 20.45 -38.19 -7.55
N ILE A 448 20.62 -36.85 -7.52
CA ILE A 448 20.13 -35.98 -8.55
C ILE A 448 21.29 -35.16 -9.10
N GLU A 449 21.50 -35.23 -10.41
CA GLU A 449 22.48 -34.41 -11.14
C GLU A 449 21.77 -33.18 -11.72
N PHE A 450 22.26 -31.97 -11.36
CA PHE A 450 21.74 -30.70 -11.83
C PHE A 450 22.77 -29.98 -12.72
N ASN A 451 22.29 -29.45 -13.84
CA ASN A 451 23.00 -28.41 -14.57
C ASN A 451 22.38 -27.05 -14.21
N VAL A 452 23.19 -26.17 -13.61
CA VAL A 452 22.76 -24.86 -13.15
C VAL A 452 23.57 -23.78 -13.84
N SER A 453 22.88 -22.84 -14.47
CA SER A 453 23.51 -21.66 -15.07
C SER A 453 22.84 -20.40 -14.52
N LYS A 454 23.66 -19.40 -14.17
CA LYS A 454 23.24 -18.09 -13.72
C LYS A 454 23.59 -17.04 -14.76
N TYR A 455 22.64 -16.19 -15.13
CA TYR A 455 22.90 -15.05 -16.00
C TYR A 455 22.26 -13.78 -15.46
N ARG A 456 22.91 -12.65 -15.77
CA ARG A 456 22.33 -11.34 -15.62
C ARG A 456 21.91 -10.85 -17.00
N LEU A 457 20.72 -10.28 -17.09
CA LEU A 457 20.35 -9.55 -18.28
C LEU A 457 21.20 -8.27 -18.28
N SER A 458 21.91 -8.04 -19.37
CA SER A 458 22.54 -6.73 -19.63
C SER A 458 21.43 -5.74 -19.93
N ASP A 459 21.57 -4.52 -19.43
CA ASP A 459 20.72 -3.38 -19.75
C ASP A 459 20.65 -3.11 -21.27
#